data_dbeddfa107122714b8274a7e69c59901
#
_entry.id   dbeddfa107122714b8274a7e69c59901
#
_cell.length_a   1.000
_cell.length_b   1.000
_cell.length_c   1.000
_cell.angle_alpha   90.00
_cell.angle_beta   90.00
_cell.angle_gamma   90.00
#
_symmetry.space_group_name_H-M   'P 1'
#
loop_
_entity.id
_entity.type
_entity.pdbx_description
1 polymer ?
#
loop_
_entity_poly.entity_id
_entity_poly.type
_entity_poly.pdbx_seq_one_letter_code
_entity_poly.pdbx_strand_id
1 'polypeptide(L)'
;INAKVTKWFNVAAKASYNVFDYEGPTQQTDGMNLWSYAKSYYPENFIYQPVLTGPDDFLPNHPTENPVSYLYAGGRNISSRRKTILSISPEFTIIPKILKIKADLSVAPTTYQKEKTHPKQARVNNSWTALETRWATENTGEVTRSTTDRYAINVYADYNQTFKEKHNVSVLLGLNQEEESYAGSTLYLKNMLDPYILNPELVQDVTANTSANSHHEIASRALFGRIMYNYMSRYLIELDARYDGSSKFPKDSRFQFFPTVSLGW
;
A
#
# COMPACT_ATOMS: atom_id res chain seq x y z
N ILE A 1 5.51 -0.46 24.74
CA ILE A 1 6.12 -0.13 26.05
C ILE A 1 5.60 1.22 26.48
N ASN A 2 5.15 1.33 27.75
CA ASN A 2 4.79 2.60 28.36
C ASN A 2 5.64 2.76 29.61
N ALA A 3 6.30 3.89 29.75
CA ALA A 3 7.17 4.20 30.87
C ALA A 3 6.84 5.56 31.48
N LYS A 4 6.64 5.57 32.80
CA LYS A 4 6.61 6.80 33.58
C LYS A 4 8.03 7.08 34.06
N VAL A 5 8.74 7.95 33.32
CA VAL A 5 10.16 8.24 33.60
C VAL A 5 10.30 9.12 34.82
N THR A 6 9.46 10.12 34.94
CA THR A 6 9.40 11.02 36.11
C THR A 6 7.95 11.37 36.44
N LYS A 7 7.72 12.23 37.46
CA LYS A 7 6.37 12.75 37.78
C LYS A 7 5.79 13.65 36.69
N TRP A 8 6.65 14.21 35.86
CA TRP A 8 6.27 15.18 34.82
C TRP A 8 6.52 14.67 33.39
N PHE A 9 7.16 13.49 33.24
CA PHE A 9 7.49 12.93 31.92
C PHE A 9 7.06 11.46 31.81
N ASN A 10 6.21 11.19 30.84
CA ASN A 10 5.82 9.86 30.42
C ASN A 10 6.20 9.66 28.97
N VAL A 11 6.52 8.44 28.59
CA VAL A 11 6.78 8.08 27.18
C VAL A 11 6.16 6.75 26.84
N ALA A 12 5.51 6.68 25.69
CA ALA A 12 5.08 5.43 25.09
C ALA A 12 5.88 5.17 23.82
N ALA A 13 6.27 3.93 23.60
CA ALA A 13 6.91 3.49 22.37
C ALA A 13 6.19 2.25 21.83
N LYS A 14 5.95 2.23 20.52
CA LYS A 14 5.34 1.10 19.79
C LYS A 14 6.20 0.76 18.61
N ALA A 15 6.35 -0.55 18.35
CA ALA A 15 6.96 -1.06 17.14
C ALA A 15 6.05 -2.16 16.59
N SER A 16 5.82 -2.16 15.29
CA SER A 16 5.19 -3.26 14.59
C SER A 16 5.92 -3.56 13.29
N TYR A 17 5.96 -4.83 12.95
CA TYR A 17 6.50 -5.31 11.70
C TYR A 17 5.47 -6.21 11.04
N ASN A 18 5.09 -5.86 9.82
CA ASN A 18 4.08 -6.57 9.06
C ASN A 18 4.72 -7.11 7.78
N VAL A 19 4.50 -8.38 7.52
CA VAL A 19 4.93 -9.06 6.30
C VAL A 19 3.69 -9.56 5.59
N PHE A 20 3.63 -9.29 4.30
CA PHE A 20 2.64 -9.85 3.40
C PHE A 20 3.38 -10.45 2.21
N ASP A 21 3.36 -11.77 2.11
CA ASP A 21 3.93 -12.51 0.99
C ASP A 21 2.78 -13.17 0.21
N TYR A 22 2.86 -13.08 -1.10
CA TYR A 22 1.93 -13.69 -2.02
C TYR A 22 2.69 -14.45 -3.10
N GLU A 23 2.23 -15.65 -3.39
CA GLU A 23 2.67 -16.44 -4.53
C GLU A 23 1.45 -17.05 -5.23
N GLY A 24 1.42 -16.97 -6.53
CA GLY A 24 0.34 -17.52 -7.33
C GLY A 24 0.67 -17.52 -8.83
N PRO A 25 -0.18 -18.07 -9.65
CA PRO A 25 -0.02 -18.03 -11.09
C PRO A 25 -0.13 -16.60 -11.61
N THR A 26 0.62 -16.29 -12.65
CA THR A 26 0.42 -15.04 -13.39
C THR A 26 -0.80 -15.19 -14.27
N GLN A 27 -1.81 -14.35 -14.05
CA GLN A 27 -2.97 -14.29 -14.93
C GLN A 27 -2.60 -13.47 -16.16
N GLN A 28 -2.58 -14.13 -17.31
CA GLN A 28 -2.42 -13.50 -18.64
C GLN A 28 -3.79 -13.42 -19.27
N THR A 29 -4.57 -12.38 -18.97
CA THR A 29 -5.90 -12.44 -19.52
C THR A 29 -6.57 -11.09 -19.65
N ASP A 30 -7.46 -10.98 -20.59
CA ASP A 30 -8.38 -9.89 -20.90
C ASP A 30 -9.34 -9.53 -19.74
N GLY A 31 -8.83 -9.51 -18.50
CA GLY A 31 -9.59 -9.17 -17.30
C GLY A 31 -10.29 -10.34 -16.60
N MET A 32 -10.22 -11.57 -17.14
CA MET A 32 -10.77 -12.75 -16.46
C MET A 32 -9.75 -13.37 -15.49
N ASN A 33 -10.19 -13.72 -14.30
CA ASN A 33 -9.37 -14.45 -13.33
C ASN A 33 -9.53 -15.97 -13.50
N LEU A 34 -8.60 -16.74 -12.92
CA LEU A 34 -8.59 -18.20 -12.99
C LEU A 34 -9.94 -18.83 -12.59
N TRP A 35 -10.64 -18.24 -11.63
CA TRP A 35 -11.95 -18.71 -11.21
C TRP A 35 -13.03 -18.53 -12.29
N SER A 36 -12.98 -17.41 -13.01
CA SER A 36 -13.89 -17.19 -14.16
C SER A 36 -13.64 -18.19 -15.27
N TYR A 37 -12.39 -18.52 -15.57
CA TYR A 37 -12.06 -19.58 -16.51
C TYR A 37 -12.54 -20.95 -16.06
N ALA A 38 -12.31 -21.32 -14.81
CA ALA A 38 -12.77 -22.58 -14.27
C ALA A 38 -14.31 -22.74 -14.36
N LYS A 39 -15.04 -21.63 -14.16
CA LYS A 39 -16.52 -21.63 -14.31
C LYS A 39 -17.01 -21.72 -15.75
N SER A 40 -16.25 -21.20 -16.68
CA SER A 40 -16.59 -21.17 -18.12
C SER A 40 -16.08 -22.37 -18.89
N TYR A 41 -15.32 -23.25 -18.24
CA TYR A 41 -14.77 -24.43 -18.88
C TYR A 41 -15.84 -25.50 -19.09
N TYR A 42 -16.00 -25.94 -20.33
CA TYR A 42 -17.03 -26.94 -20.67
C TYR A 42 -16.63 -28.33 -20.16
N PRO A 43 -17.58 -29.12 -19.62
CA PRO A 43 -17.30 -30.46 -19.08
C PRO A 43 -16.72 -31.44 -20.12
N GLU A 44 -17.07 -31.27 -21.40
CA GLU A 44 -16.58 -32.08 -22.50
C GLU A 44 -15.14 -31.74 -22.93
N ASN A 45 -14.57 -30.65 -22.47
CA ASN A 45 -13.20 -30.29 -22.80
C ASN A 45 -12.21 -31.12 -21.99
N PHE A 46 -11.19 -31.63 -22.66
CA PHE A 46 -10.15 -32.40 -21.99
C PHE A 46 -9.29 -31.48 -21.11
N ILE A 47 -9.10 -31.88 -19.86
CA ILE A 47 -8.20 -31.21 -18.93
C ILE A 47 -6.75 -31.44 -19.32
N TYR A 48 -6.43 -32.68 -19.73
CA TYR A 48 -5.11 -33.08 -20.23
C TYR A 48 -5.26 -33.53 -21.67
N GLN A 49 -4.36 -33.08 -22.52
CA GLN A 49 -4.25 -33.62 -23.88
C GLN A 49 -3.31 -34.80 -23.93
N PRO A 50 -3.58 -35.79 -24.79
CA PRO A 50 -2.58 -36.81 -25.05
C PRO A 50 -1.32 -36.17 -25.60
N VAL A 51 -0.17 -36.63 -25.10
CA VAL A 51 1.15 -36.17 -25.47
C VAL A 51 1.35 -36.33 -26.99
N LEU A 52 1.59 -35.21 -27.66
CA LEU A 52 1.83 -35.26 -29.10
C LEU A 52 3.31 -35.35 -29.48
N THR A 53 4.24 -34.81 -28.71
CA THR A 53 5.66 -34.75 -29.14
C THR A 53 6.73 -34.59 -28.08
N GLY A 54 6.50 -34.54 -26.76
CA GLY A 54 7.60 -34.37 -25.81
C GLY A 54 7.23 -34.13 -24.34
N PRO A 55 8.23 -33.97 -23.45
CA PRO A 55 8.01 -33.91 -21.99
C PRO A 55 7.36 -32.62 -21.47
N ASP A 56 7.18 -31.61 -22.32
CA ASP A 56 6.62 -30.32 -21.95
C ASP A 56 5.13 -30.14 -22.35
N ASP A 57 4.45 -31.23 -22.67
CA ASP A 57 3.20 -31.26 -23.42
C ASP A 57 1.93 -31.11 -22.57
N PHE A 58 1.85 -30.10 -21.72
CA PHE A 58 0.57 -29.61 -21.26
C PHE A 58 0.03 -28.56 -22.22
N LEU A 59 -0.49 -29.01 -23.36
CA LEU A 59 -1.08 -28.11 -24.34
C LEU A 59 -2.55 -27.84 -24.02
N PRO A 60 -2.94 -26.60 -23.80
CA PRO A 60 -4.33 -26.27 -23.56
C PRO A 60 -5.16 -26.55 -24.82
N ASN A 61 -6.24 -27.31 -24.66
CA ASN A 61 -7.13 -27.63 -25.73
C ASN A 61 -8.20 -26.57 -25.91
N HIS A 62 -8.47 -26.21 -27.18
CA HIS A 62 -9.64 -25.51 -27.68
C HIS A 62 -9.90 -24.06 -27.20
N PRO A 63 -10.75 -23.26 -27.91
CA PRO A 63 -10.84 -21.79 -27.76
C PRO A 63 -11.12 -21.28 -26.35
N THR A 64 -11.58 -22.14 -25.46
CA THR A 64 -11.65 -21.86 -24.03
C THR A 64 -10.36 -22.30 -23.35
N GLU A 65 -9.78 -21.42 -22.62
CA GLU A 65 -8.52 -21.61 -21.93
C GLU A 65 -8.64 -22.65 -20.82
N ASN A 66 -7.69 -23.59 -20.78
CA ASN A 66 -7.66 -24.63 -19.77
C ASN A 66 -7.18 -24.07 -18.44
N PRO A 67 -8.00 -24.04 -17.37
CA PRO A 67 -7.61 -23.49 -16.07
C PRO A 67 -6.45 -24.26 -15.43
N VAL A 68 -6.28 -25.55 -15.72
CA VAL A 68 -5.17 -26.38 -15.21
C VAL A 68 -3.85 -25.97 -15.85
N SER A 69 -3.84 -25.66 -17.14
CA SER A 69 -2.64 -25.19 -17.81
C SER A 69 -2.17 -23.84 -17.27
N TYR A 70 -3.08 -22.97 -16.84
CA TYR A 70 -2.72 -21.71 -16.15
C TYR A 70 -2.02 -21.93 -14.83
N LEU A 71 -2.43 -22.93 -14.07
CA LEU A 71 -1.81 -23.25 -12.79
C LEU A 71 -0.37 -23.75 -12.95
N TYR A 72 -0.11 -24.57 -13.98
CA TYR A 72 1.19 -25.20 -14.15
C TYR A 72 2.13 -24.46 -15.11
N ALA A 73 1.59 -23.84 -16.16
CA ALA A 73 2.37 -23.18 -17.20
C ALA A 73 2.10 -21.67 -17.33
N GLY A 74 1.19 -21.12 -16.56
CA GLY A 74 0.77 -19.70 -16.64
C GLY A 74 1.75 -18.69 -16.10
N GLY A 75 2.94 -19.11 -15.67
CA GLY A 75 3.94 -18.26 -15.03
C GLY A 75 3.69 -18.07 -13.53
N ARG A 76 4.56 -17.30 -12.89
CA ARG A 76 4.53 -17.06 -11.45
C ARG A 76 4.40 -15.57 -11.17
N ASN A 77 3.59 -15.24 -10.19
CA ASN A 77 3.49 -13.91 -9.61
C ASN A 77 3.84 -14.01 -8.12
N ILE A 78 5.00 -13.53 -7.78
CA ILE A 78 5.50 -13.52 -6.39
C ILE A 78 5.58 -12.08 -5.97
N SER A 79 5.01 -11.73 -4.83
CA SER A 79 5.17 -10.40 -4.26
C SER A 79 5.37 -10.45 -2.75
N SER A 80 6.16 -9.52 -2.26
CA SER A 80 6.46 -9.36 -0.84
C SER A 80 6.35 -7.89 -0.47
N ARG A 81 5.61 -7.62 0.60
CA ARG A 81 5.51 -6.31 1.20
C ARG A 81 5.92 -6.39 2.66
N ARG A 82 6.89 -5.57 3.05
CA ARG A 82 7.36 -5.45 4.42
C ARG A 82 7.16 -4.03 4.90
N LYS A 83 6.41 -3.87 5.99
CA LYS A 83 6.11 -2.58 6.59
C LYS A 83 6.52 -2.59 8.05
N THR A 84 7.45 -1.70 8.41
CA THR A 84 7.80 -1.41 9.80
C THR A 84 7.08 -0.14 10.23
N ILE A 85 6.52 -0.12 11.43
CA ILE A 85 5.97 1.10 12.04
C ILE A 85 6.65 1.27 13.39
N LEU A 86 7.37 2.37 13.57
CA LEU A 86 7.95 2.77 14.83
C LEU A 86 7.29 4.08 15.27
N SER A 87 6.83 4.14 16.50
CA SER A 87 6.28 5.37 17.07
C SER A 87 6.74 5.59 18.49
N ILE A 88 6.93 6.87 18.83
CA ILE A 88 7.23 7.33 20.16
C ILE A 88 6.28 8.47 20.51
N SER A 89 5.69 8.41 21.70
CA SER A 89 4.71 9.38 22.19
C SER A 89 5.13 9.90 23.56
N PRO A 90 5.99 10.95 23.60
CA PRO A 90 6.30 11.65 24.85
C PRO A 90 5.14 12.52 25.31
N GLU A 91 4.89 12.52 26.62
CA GLU A 91 3.96 13.40 27.32
C GLU A 91 4.67 14.15 28.44
N PHE A 92 4.60 15.46 28.41
CA PHE A 92 5.15 16.35 29.44
C PHE A 92 4.01 17.00 30.22
N THR A 93 3.96 16.79 31.52
CA THR A 93 3.05 17.49 32.44
C THR A 93 3.73 18.75 32.91
N ILE A 94 3.35 19.90 32.33
CA ILE A 94 3.92 21.21 32.66
C ILE A 94 3.32 21.73 33.96
N ILE A 95 1.99 21.68 34.06
CA ILE A 95 1.27 22.03 35.27
C ILE A 95 0.37 20.82 35.60
N PRO A 96 0.54 20.19 36.78
CA PRO A 96 -0.24 19.02 37.16
C PRO A 96 -1.75 19.30 37.06
N LYS A 97 -2.46 18.39 36.36
CA LYS A 97 -3.93 18.44 36.11
C LYS A 97 -4.40 19.56 35.18
N ILE A 98 -3.55 20.52 34.82
CA ILE A 98 -3.97 21.73 34.07
C ILE A 98 -3.38 21.73 32.66
N LEU A 99 -2.05 21.58 32.51
CA LEU A 99 -1.37 21.75 31.22
C LEU A 99 -0.43 20.59 30.93
N LYS A 100 -0.66 19.96 29.79
CA LYS A 100 0.22 18.92 29.22
C LYS A 100 0.63 19.30 27.81
N ILE A 101 1.84 18.91 27.44
CA ILE A 101 2.32 18.92 26.06
C ILE A 101 2.56 17.47 25.66
N LYS A 102 2.01 17.08 24.51
CA LYS A 102 2.13 15.73 23.98
C LYS A 102 2.67 15.80 22.56
N ALA A 103 3.44 14.80 22.20
CA ALA A 103 3.82 14.60 20.81
C ALA A 103 3.64 13.12 20.42
N ASP A 104 3.29 12.90 19.17
CA ASP A 104 3.28 11.58 18.55
C ASP A 104 4.17 11.65 17.31
N LEU A 105 5.27 10.92 17.36
CA LEU A 105 6.26 10.84 16.30
C LEU A 105 6.22 9.42 15.73
N SER A 106 6.07 9.28 14.42
CA SER A 106 6.05 7.96 13.80
C SER A 106 6.81 7.94 12.48
N VAL A 107 7.48 6.81 12.22
CA VAL A 107 8.07 6.48 10.93
C VAL A 107 7.55 5.13 10.47
N ALA A 108 7.25 5.02 9.17
CA ALA A 108 6.66 3.81 8.61
C ALA A 108 7.26 3.46 7.24
N PRO A 109 8.55 3.03 7.20
CA PRO A 109 9.14 2.52 5.97
C PRO A 109 8.42 1.25 5.49
N THR A 110 8.18 1.20 4.18
CA THR A 110 7.57 0.08 3.51
C THR A 110 8.41 -0.27 2.29
N THR A 111 8.79 -1.54 2.15
CA THR A 111 9.39 -2.09 0.94
C THR A 111 8.40 -3.01 0.24
N TYR A 112 8.38 -2.94 -1.08
CA TYR A 112 7.58 -3.81 -1.93
C TYR A 112 8.45 -4.37 -3.05
N GLN A 113 8.35 -5.67 -3.25
CA GLN A 113 8.97 -6.38 -4.36
C GLN A 113 7.92 -7.25 -5.03
N LYS A 114 7.95 -7.29 -6.36
CA LYS A 114 7.09 -8.14 -7.16
C LYS A 114 7.88 -8.69 -8.33
N GLU A 115 7.72 -9.98 -8.56
CA GLU A 115 8.29 -10.70 -9.69
C GLU A 115 7.16 -11.41 -10.40
N LYS A 116 7.05 -11.17 -11.71
CA LYS A 116 6.10 -11.86 -12.57
C LYS A 116 6.82 -12.47 -13.75
N THR A 117 6.43 -13.66 -14.09
CA THR A 117 6.86 -14.34 -15.31
C THR A 117 5.66 -14.66 -16.18
N HIS A 118 5.84 -14.54 -17.49
CA HIS A 118 4.84 -14.85 -18.50
C HIS A 118 5.49 -15.76 -19.54
N PRO A 119 5.44 -17.08 -19.33
CA PRO A 119 5.97 -18.04 -20.28
C PRO A 119 5.27 -17.94 -21.63
N LYS A 120 6.01 -18.14 -22.69
CA LYS A 120 5.42 -18.39 -24.00
C LYS A 120 4.54 -19.63 -23.93
N GLN A 121 3.30 -19.50 -24.39
CA GLN A 121 2.36 -20.61 -24.41
C GLN A 121 2.06 -21.05 -25.83
N ALA A 122 2.15 -22.35 -26.05
CA ALA A 122 1.73 -22.98 -27.27
C ALA A 122 0.46 -23.81 -27.02
N ARG A 123 -0.39 -23.92 -27.99
CA ARG A 123 -1.56 -24.79 -28.00
C ARG A 123 -1.69 -25.56 -29.29
N VAL A 124 -2.40 -26.64 -29.24
CA VAL A 124 -2.80 -27.36 -30.49
C VAL A 124 -4.01 -26.64 -31.09
N ASN A 125 -4.07 -26.48 -32.38
CA ASN A 125 -5.22 -25.98 -33.10
C ASN A 125 -6.41 -26.95 -33.00
N ASN A 126 -7.59 -26.46 -33.36
CA ASN A 126 -8.84 -27.26 -33.29
C ASN A 126 -8.82 -28.55 -34.12
N SER A 127 -7.96 -28.64 -35.12
CA SER A 127 -7.83 -29.81 -36.01
C SER A 127 -6.74 -30.79 -35.55
N TRP A 128 -6.06 -30.51 -34.42
CA TRP A 128 -4.96 -31.31 -33.86
C TRP A 128 -3.76 -31.48 -34.79
N THR A 129 -3.61 -30.55 -35.72
CA THR A 129 -2.60 -30.67 -36.81
C THR A 129 -1.45 -29.73 -36.65
N ALA A 130 -1.54 -28.69 -35.84
CA ALA A 130 -0.48 -27.70 -35.69
C ALA A 130 -0.44 -27.09 -34.28
N LEU A 131 0.75 -26.69 -33.85
CA LEU A 131 0.98 -25.87 -32.67
C LEU A 131 0.79 -24.41 -33.04
N GLU A 132 -0.04 -23.73 -32.29
CA GLU A 132 -0.27 -22.27 -32.37
C GLU A 132 0.24 -21.58 -31.13
N THR A 133 0.85 -20.42 -31.30
CA THR A 133 1.20 -19.57 -30.17
C THR A 133 -0.01 -18.67 -29.82
N ARG A 134 -0.43 -18.68 -28.57
CA ARG A 134 -1.52 -17.85 -28.10
C ARG A 134 -1.08 -17.02 -26.90
N TRP A 135 -1.57 -15.78 -26.83
CA TRP A 135 -1.38 -14.80 -25.75
C TRP A 135 0.05 -14.26 -25.59
N ALA A 136 1.04 -15.11 -25.39
CA ALA A 136 2.43 -14.70 -25.31
C ALA A 136 3.22 -15.38 -26.45
N THR A 137 3.72 -14.59 -27.37
CA THR A 137 4.60 -15.03 -28.46
C THR A 137 6.03 -15.24 -27.99
N GLU A 138 6.36 -14.70 -26.83
CA GLU A 138 7.69 -14.73 -26.22
C GLU A 138 7.60 -14.89 -24.70
N ASN A 139 8.66 -15.38 -24.09
CA ASN A 139 8.79 -15.37 -22.64
C ASN A 139 9.05 -13.95 -22.17
N THR A 140 8.21 -13.42 -21.26
CA THR A 140 8.40 -12.09 -20.70
C THR A 140 8.42 -12.13 -19.17
N GLY A 141 9.06 -11.12 -18.57
CA GLY A 141 9.15 -10.97 -17.13
C GLY A 141 9.01 -9.52 -16.67
N GLU A 142 8.59 -9.36 -15.44
CA GLU A 142 8.46 -8.06 -14.78
C GLU A 142 9.06 -8.15 -13.36
N VAL A 143 10.00 -7.27 -13.05
CA VAL A 143 10.57 -7.11 -11.72
C VAL A 143 10.25 -5.71 -11.23
N THR A 144 9.40 -5.58 -10.22
CA THR A 144 9.07 -4.30 -9.59
C THR A 144 9.68 -4.23 -8.20
N ARG A 145 10.35 -3.13 -7.90
CA ARG A 145 10.84 -2.80 -6.56
C ARG A 145 10.44 -1.39 -6.22
N SER A 146 9.89 -1.19 -5.01
CA SER A 146 9.59 0.15 -4.53
C SER A 146 9.80 0.28 -3.03
N THR A 147 10.11 1.50 -2.62
CA THR A 147 10.14 1.93 -1.23
C THR A 147 9.15 3.06 -1.03
N THR A 148 8.50 3.05 0.12
CA THR A 148 7.66 4.16 0.57
C THR A 148 8.06 4.48 1.99
N ASP A 149 8.60 5.68 2.20
CA ASP A 149 8.93 6.18 3.51
C ASP A 149 7.89 7.19 3.96
N ARG A 150 7.31 6.97 5.12
CA ARG A 150 6.34 7.88 5.73
C ARG A 150 6.81 8.30 7.09
N TYR A 151 6.66 9.57 7.40
CA TYR A 151 6.75 10.04 8.77
C TYR A 151 5.56 10.96 9.12
N ALA A 152 5.18 10.95 10.38
CA ALA A 152 4.17 11.82 10.92
C ALA A 152 4.63 12.39 12.26
N ILE A 153 4.38 13.67 12.44
CA ILE A 153 4.66 14.43 13.65
C ILE A 153 3.39 15.13 14.06
N ASN A 154 2.89 14.82 15.27
CA ASN A 154 1.84 15.56 15.93
C ASN A 154 2.41 16.15 17.23
N VAL A 155 2.22 17.43 17.45
CA VAL A 155 2.55 18.08 18.72
C VAL A 155 1.36 18.90 19.15
N TYR A 156 0.91 18.74 20.39
CA TYR A 156 -0.23 19.47 20.89
C TYR A 156 -0.13 19.78 22.39
N ALA A 157 -0.67 20.91 22.76
CA ALA A 157 -0.85 21.34 24.12
C ALA A 157 -2.31 21.14 24.54
N ASP A 158 -2.52 20.57 25.70
CA ASP A 158 -3.81 20.23 26.27
C ASP A 158 -3.93 20.97 27.64
N TYR A 159 -4.77 21.99 27.64
CA TYR A 159 -5.07 22.81 28.85
C TYR A 159 -6.47 22.53 29.33
N ASN A 160 -6.62 22.19 30.60
CA ASN A 160 -7.91 21.91 31.26
C ASN A 160 -7.94 22.58 32.61
N GLN A 161 -8.93 23.43 32.83
CA GLN A 161 -9.08 24.15 34.12
C GLN A 161 -10.54 24.33 34.49
N THR A 162 -10.86 24.09 35.76
CA THR A 162 -12.16 24.40 36.34
C THR A 162 -12.04 25.63 37.21
N PHE A 163 -12.85 26.67 36.92
CA PHE A 163 -12.91 27.90 37.69
C PHE A 163 -14.21 27.93 38.49
N LYS A 164 -14.10 28.32 39.75
CA LYS A 164 -15.25 28.48 40.68
C LYS A 164 -16.19 27.25 40.65
N GLU A 165 -15.65 26.05 40.47
CA GLU A 165 -16.37 24.76 40.44
C GLU A 165 -17.51 24.66 39.38
N LYS A 166 -17.74 25.70 38.59
CA LYS A 166 -18.85 25.78 37.63
C LYS A 166 -18.42 25.99 36.19
N HIS A 167 -17.24 26.54 35.97
CA HIS A 167 -16.76 26.92 34.66
C HIS A 167 -15.61 25.97 34.25
N ASN A 168 -15.89 25.01 33.41
CA ASN A 168 -14.85 24.11 32.86
C ASN A 168 -14.40 24.64 31.50
N VAL A 169 -13.13 24.91 31.38
CA VAL A 169 -12.48 25.34 30.12
C VAL A 169 -11.46 24.30 29.71
N SER A 170 -11.57 23.85 28.50
CA SER A 170 -10.57 22.98 27.85
C SER A 170 -10.10 23.64 26.57
N VAL A 171 -8.78 23.71 26.37
CA VAL A 171 -8.17 24.26 25.18
C VAL A 171 -7.14 23.26 24.66
N LEU A 172 -7.27 22.89 23.39
CA LEU A 172 -6.30 22.10 22.64
C LEU A 172 -5.73 22.96 21.51
N LEU A 173 -4.42 23.04 21.41
CA LEU A 173 -3.72 23.63 20.27
C LEU A 173 -2.69 22.63 19.76
N GLY A 174 -2.66 22.40 18.45
CA GLY A 174 -1.76 21.40 17.90
C GLY A 174 -1.30 21.71 16.50
N LEU A 175 -0.19 21.06 16.16
CA LEU A 175 0.43 21.04 14.84
C LEU A 175 0.54 19.59 14.39
N ASN A 176 0.17 19.33 13.15
CA ASN A 176 0.41 18.05 12.45
C ASN A 176 1.29 18.29 11.24
N GLN A 177 2.20 17.39 10.98
CA GLN A 177 2.95 17.30 9.72
C GLN A 177 3.12 15.85 9.33
N GLU A 178 2.82 15.55 8.07
CA GLU A 178 3.01 14.23 7.48
C GLU A 178 3.75 14.37 6.15
N GLU A 179 4.65 13.44 5.91
CA GLU A 179 5.33 13.32 4.61
C GLU A 179 5.37 11.87 4.16
N GLU A 180 5.24 11.70 2.86
CA GLU A 180 5.41 10.44 2.15
C GLU A 180 6.37 10.65 0.99
N SER A 181 7.43 9.84 0.95
CA SER A 181 8.33 9.73 -0.19
C SER A 181 8.19 8.33 -0.79
N TYR A 182 7.94 8.26 -2.08
CA TYR A 182 7.84 7.02 -2.84
C TYR A 182 8.90 7.00 -3.93
N ALA A 183 9.62 5.89 -4.03
CA ALA A 183 10.51 5.59 -5.14
C ALA A 183 10.26 4.16 -5.61
N GLY A 184 10.06 3.99 -6.92
CA GLY A 184 9.79 2.68 -7.50
C GLY A 184 10.44 2.53 -8.87
N SER A 185 10.80 1.29 -9.19
CA SER A 185 11.28 0.89 -10.51
C SER A 185 10.63 -0.42 -10.93
N THR A 186 10.33 -0.53 -12.21
CA THR A 186 9.87 -1.76 -12.84
C THR A 186 10.75 -2.03 -14.04
N LEU A 187 11.36 -3.21 -14.07
CA LEU A 187 12.11 -3.73 -15.20
C LEU A 187 11.23 -4.73 -15.95
N TYR A 188 11.09 -4.54 -17.24
CA TYR A 188 10.40 -5.45 -18.14
C TYR A 188 11.43 -6.20 -18.98
N LEU A 189 11.38 -7.52 -18.93
CA LEU A 189 12.24 -8.43 -19.67
C LEU A 189 11.47 -9.04 -20.83
N LYS A 190 12.08 -9.10 -22.01
CA LYS A 190 11.51 -9.68 -23.22
C LYS A 190 12.43 -10.76 -23.79
N ASN A 191 11.84 -11.69 -24.50
CA ASN A 191 12.57 -12.80 -25.16
C ASN A 191 13.50 -13.54 -24.18
N MET A 192 13.00 -13.82 -22.97
CA MET A 192 13.76 -14.55 -21.95
C MET A 192 14.09 -15.97 -22.46
N LEU A 193 15.32 -16.40 -22.26
CA LEU A 193 15.77 -17.75 -22.62
C LEU A 193 15.10 -18.82 -21.76
N ASP A 194 14.97 -18.54 -20.47
CA ASP A 194 14.20 -19.36 -19.52
C ASP A 194 13.00 -18.54 -19.01
N PRO A 195 11.78 -19.09 -19.08
CA PRO A 195 10.57 -18.35 -18.68
C PRO A 195 10.50 -18.04 -17.18
N TYR A 196 11.30 -18.66 -16.34
CA TYR A 196 11.24 -18.51 -14.89
C TYR A 196 12.45 -17.81 -14.26
N ILE A 197 13.49 -17.53 -15.06
CA ILE A 197 14.70 -16.85 -14.59
C ILE A 197 14.67 -15.37 -14.99
N LEU A 198 14.36 -14.52 -14.04
CA LEU A 198 14.27 -13.05 -14.22
C LEU A 198 15.68 -12.41 -14.15
N ASN A 199 16.54 -12.76 -15.11
CA ASN A 199 17.87 -12.17 -15.25
C ASN A 199 17.95 -11.35 -16.55
N PRO A 200 18.25 -10.02 -16.47
CA PRO A 200 18.37 -9.17 -17.66
C PRO A 200 19.44 -9.60 -18.66
N GLU A 201 20.41 -10.40 -18.23
CA GLU A 201 21.49 -10.91 -19.11
C GLU A 201 21.12 -12.20 -19.83
N LEU A 202 20.08 -12.91 -19.35
CA LEU A 202 19.58 -14.16 -19.93
C LEU A 202 18.37 -13.92 -20.83
N VAL A 203 18.50 -13.01 -21.77
CA VAL A 203 17.51 -12.71 -22.80
C VAL A 203 18.16 -12.79 -24.18
N GLN A 204 17.37 -13.02 -25.21
CA GLN A 204 17.88 -13.11 -26.58
C GLN A 204 18.41 -11.75 -27.08
N ASP A 205 17.78 -10.66 -26.64
CA ASP A 205 18.17 -9.30 -27.01
C ASP A 205 17.99 -8.38 -25.79
N VAL A 206 19.10 -8.00 -25.17
CA VAL A 206 19.12 -7.09 -24.02
C VAL A 206 18.57 -5.69 -24.35
N THR A 207 18.61 -5.28 -25.61
CA THR A 207 18.10 -3.96 -26.02
C THR A 207 16.56 -3.91 -26.04
N ALA A 208 15.90 -5.07 -26.05
CA ALA A 208 14.44 -5.17 -25.95
C ALA A 208 13.90 -4.94 -24.51
N ASN A 209 14.77 -4.99 -23.50
CA ASN A 209 14.39 -4.74 -22.13
C ASN A 209 14.08 -3.26 -21.93
N THR A 210 13.04 -2.97 -21.15
CA THR A 210 12.64 -1.60 -20.83
C THR A 210 12.50 -1.43 -19.33
N SER A 211 12.68 -0.20 -18.84
CA SER A 211 12.47 0.12 -17.44
C SER A 211 11.56 1.35 -17.28
N ALA A 212 10.76 1.34 -16.23
CA ALA A 212 9.96 2.47 -15.81
C ALA A 212 10.30 2.84 -14.37
N ASN A 213 10.59 4.11 -14.13
CA ASN A 213 10.88 4.63 -12.81
C ASN A 213 9.81 5.64 -12.41
N SER A 214 9.44 5.64 -11.15
CA SER A 214 8.51 6.61 -10.57
C SER A 214 9.04 7.12 -9.24
N HIS A 215 8.89 8.41 -9.02
CA HIS A 215 9.22 9.07 -7.77
C HIS A 215 8.20 10.15 -7.49
N HIS A 216 7.73 10.24 -6.26
CA HIS A 216 6.91 11.35 -5.82
C HIS A 216 7.07 11.59 -4.32
N GLU A 217 6.86 12.84 -3.94
CA GLU A 217 6.82 13.28 -2.56
C GLU A 217 5.53 14.03 -2.30
N ILE A 218 4.92 13.73 -1.17
CA ILE A 218 3.68 14.37 -0.73
C ILE A 218 3.89 14.81 0.71
N ALA A 219 3.59 16.07 0.98
CA ALA A 219 3.62 16.63 2.32
C ALA A 219 2.29 17.28 2.66
N SER A 220 1.86 17.13 3.90
CA SER A 220 0.73 17.85 4.48
C SER A 220 1.12 18.45 5.82
N ARG A 221 0.53 19.60 6.12
CA ARG A 221 0.73 20.29 7.41
C ARG A 221 -0.58 20.90 7.85
N ALA A 222 -0.87 20.80 9.14
CA ALA A 222 -2.04 21.40 9.73
C ALA A 222 -1.70 22.11 11.05
N LEU A 223 -2.32 23.26 11.24
CA LEU A 223 -2.47 23.88 12.56
C LEU A 223 -3.92 23.69 12.98
N PHE A 224 -4.16 23.22 14.21
CA PHE A 224 -5.51 22.98 14.67
C PHE A 224 -5.69 23.43 16.12
N GLY A 225 -6.91 23.81 16.47
CA GLY A 225 -7.27 24.20 17.82
C GLY A 225 -8.71 23.90 18.15
N ARG A 226 -8.96 23.61 19.40
CA ARG A 226 -10.28 23.40 19.98
C ARG A 226 -10.40 24.16 21.28
N ILE A 227 -11.51 24.82 21.48
CA ILE A 227 -11.90 25.45 22.75
C ILE A 227 -13.24 24.87 23.15
N MET A 228 -13.28 24.24 24.31
CA MET A 228 -14.52 23.77 24.92
C MET A 228 -14.79 24.55 26.21
N TYR A 229 -15.99 25.02 26.34
CA TYR A 229 -16.49 25.67 27.56
C TYR A 229 -17.75 24.97 28.02
N ASN A 230 -17.75 24.58 29.28
CA ASN A 230 -18.89 23.94 29.92
C ASN A 230 -19.26 24.70 31.21
N TYR A 231 -20.49 25.20 31.29
CA TYR A 231 -21.03 25.87 32.46
C TYR A 231 -21.98 24.95 33.20
N MET A 232 -21.64 24.63 34.46
CA MET A 232 -22.43 23.80 35.39
C MET A 232 -22.83 22.43 34.80
N SER A 233 -22.04 21.87 33.88
CA SER A 233 -22.35 20.64 33.15
C SER A 233 -23.69 20.66 32.38
N ARG A 234 -24.20 21.86 32.11
CA ARG A 234 -25.51 22.09 31.47
C ARG A 234 -25.40 22.82 30.13
N TYR A 235 -24.57 23.83 30.04
CA TYR A 235 -24.38 24.60 28.82
C TYR A 235 -22.99 24.36 28.28
N LEU A 236 -22.91 23.88 27.03
CA LEU A 236 -21.68 23.52 26.39
C LEU A 236 -21.50 24.32 25.10
N ILE A 237 -20.31 24.83 24.91
CA ILE A 237 -19.87 25.48 23.66
C ILE A 237 -18.57 24.83 23.26
N GLU A 238 -18.47 24.44 22.00
CA GLU A 238 -17.24 23.92 21.40
C GLU A 238 -16.94 24.69 20.10
N LEU A 239 -15.73 25.18 19.99
CA LEU A 239 -15.21 25.86 18.82
C LEU A 239 -13.98 25.09 18.34
N ASP A 240 -14.05 24.60 17.11
CA ASP A 240 -12.91 23.98 16.45
C ASP A 240 -12.46 24.83 15.27
N ALA A 241 -11.18 24.87 15.04
CA ALA A 241 -10.59 25.48 13.87
C ALA A 241 -9.41 24.65 13.38
N ARG A 242 -9.31 24.47 12.06
CA ARG A 242 -8.20 23.78 11.42
C ARG A 242 -7.75 24.52 10.17
N TYR A 243 -6.45 24.69 10.04
CA TYR A 243 -5.82 25.30 8.87
C TYR A 243 -4.89 24.28 8.24
N ASP A 244 -5.35 23.66 7.16
CA ASP A 244 -4.70 22.53 6.50
C ASP A 244 -4.03 22.95 5.20
N GLY A 245 -2.81 22.45 4.98
CA GLY A 245 -2.07 22.63 3.75
C GLY A 245 -1.59 21.29 3.18
N SER A 246 -1.61 21.16 1.85
CA SER A 246 -1.09 19.98 1.16
C SER A 246 -0.28 20.35 -0.07
N SER A 247 0.86 19.64 -0.27
CA SER A 247 1.72 19.82 -1.44
C SER A 247 1.05 19.44 -2.76
N LYS A 248 -0.07 18.71 -2.72
CA LYS A 248 -0.86 18.32 -3.90
C LYS A 248 -1.56 19.50 -4.59
N PHE A 249 -1.71 20.62 -3.89
CA PHE A 249 -2.35 21.82 -4.42
C PHE A 249 -1.33 22.87 -4.87
N PRO A 250 -1.67 23.73 -5.84
CA PRO A 250 -0.86 24.88 -6.24
C PRO A 250 -0.55 25.80 -5.06
N LYS A 251 0.57 26.53 -5.12
CA LYS A 251 1.05 27.37 -4.01
C LYS A 251 -0.02 28.33 -3.47
N ASP A 252 -0.82 28.94 -4.34
CA ASP A 252 -1.80 29.97 -3.99
C ASP A 252 -3.09 29.41 -3.35
N SER A 253 -3.36 28.11 -3.50
CA SER A 253 -4.53 27.42 -2.95
C SER A 253 -4.18 26.26 -2.02
N ARG A 254 -2.93 26.23 -1.57
CA ARG A 254 -2.38 25.10 -0.79
C ARG A 254 -2.98 24.97 0.59
N PHE A 255 -3.39 26.08 1.19
CA PHE A 255 -3.90 26.13 2.56
C PHE A 255 -5.37 26.52 2.60
N GLN A 256 -6.15 25.83 3.41
CA GLN A 256 -7.57 26.06 3.61
C GLN A 256 -7.92 26.09 5.09
N PHE A 257 -8.92 26.89 5.45
CA PHE A 257 -9.40 27.08 6.83
C PHE A 257 -10.77 26.40 7.02
N PHE A 258 -10.90 25.61 8.07
CA PHE A 258 -12.09 24.84 8.40
C PHE A 258 -12.54 25.13 9.84
N PRO A 259 -13.50 26.04 10.06
CA PRO A 259 -14.09 26.29 11.36
C PRO A 259 -15.31 25.41 11.62
N THR A 260 -15.53 25.05 12.89
CA THR A 260 -16.73 24.34 13.35
C THR A 260 -17.18 24.90 14.69
N VAL A 261 -18.49 25.00 14.90
CA VAL A 261 -19.11 25.45 16.15
C VAL A 261 -20.16 24.44 16.58
N SER A 262 -20.15 24.06 17.85
CA SER A 262 -21.14 23.17 18.46
C SER A 262 -21.69 23.79 19.75
N LEU A 263 -22.98 23.65 19.94
CA LEU A 263 -23.69 24.13 21.15
C LEU A 263 -24.53 23.00 21.74
N GLY A 264 -24.58 22.93 23.07
CA GLY A 264 -25.35 21.92 23.77
C GLY A 264 -25.93 22.46 25.10
N TRP A 265 -27.08 21.90 25.48
CA TRP A 265 -27.69 22.15 26.82
C TRP A 265 -28.42 20.90 27.29
#